data_1b92004676d8ffcd8b47c0ff20ada3b2
#
_entry.id   1b92004676d8ffcd8b47c0ff20ada3b2
#
_cell.length_a   1.000
_cell.length_b   1.000
_cell.length_c   1.000
_cell.angle_alpha   90.00
_cell.angle_beta   90.00
_cell.angle_gamma   90.00
#
_symmetry.space_group_name_H-M   'P 1'
#
loop_
_entity.id
_entity.type
_entity.pdbx_description
1 polymer ?
#
loop_
_entity_poly.entity_id
_entity_poly.type
_entity_poly.pdbx_seq_one_letter_code
_entity_poly.pdbx_strand_id
1 'polypeptide(L)'
;MAGQILVGTRKGTFLARKAAGAWRPELVGHAGTCCNFAARDPHTGTFWAALGFGHWGAKLSRSDDNGRTWRDASQVKYPADARYLGTPLPDETGQMGPTVLRDATLLKLWTLAFGPGGGVYVGTIPGGLFVSENQGESFQLNRPLWDHESRGGDLSQGKGALDTHWFGTPASEGEFAPGIDTVLVHPKSPARLYIAVSTAGVLESPDGGATWLNRNKGLINDYLPDPHAEWGHDAHSIALCPGDPDHVWQQSHNGVFYSTDGAKTWTRVSQAEKGVHFGFPIAVHESKGGTAWVVPGKSDMERMAIGGGLFVARTEDGGKSWVQLRKGLPQQHAYDVVLRHALGYDQGCLAFGSTTGNLYVSEDSGETWSTVANNLPPIYSVRFA
;
A
#
# COMPACT_ATOMS: atom_id res chain seq x y z
N MET A 1 -0.89 11.85 -21.38
CA MET A 1 0.31 12.07 -20.54
C MET A 1 -0.16 12.54 -19.17
N ALA A 2 0.30 11.87 -18.13
CA ALA A 2 0.02 12.26 -16.76
C ALA A 2 0.47 13.70 -16.52
N GLY A 3 -0.46 14.60 -16.19
CA GLY A 3 -0.18 16.02 -15.98
C GLY A 3 -0.10 16.41 -14.51
N GLN A 4 -0.47 15.51 -13.61
CA GLN A 4 -0.59 15.80 -12.18
C GLN A 4 -0.21 14.59 -11.34
N ILE A 5 0.41 14.84 -10.19
CA ILE A 5 0.79 13.81 -9.21
C ILE A 5 0.31 14.28 -7.83
N LEU A 6 -0.59 13.52 -7.22
CA LEU A 6 -0.98 13.68 -5.83
C LEU A 6 0.06 13.04 -4.91
N VAL A 7 0.48 13.80 -3.89
CA VAL A 7 1.52 13.39 -2.95
C VAL A 7 1.01 13.56 -1.52
N GLY A 8 0.86 12.43 -0.82
CA GLY A 8 0.56 12.41 0.60
C GLY A 8 1.85 12.46 1.42
N THR A 9 1.94 13.41 2.35
CA THR A 9 3.13 13.61 3.17
C THR A 9 2.80 13.69 4.66
N ARG A 10 3.84 13.65 5.50
CA ARG A 10 3.66 13.84 6.95
C ARG A 10 3.05 15.20 7.33
N LYS A 11 3.07 16.20 6.44
CA LYS A 11 2.63 17.57 6.77
C LYS A 11 1.73 18.20 5.70
N GLY A 12 0.94 17.39 5.02
CA GLY A 12 -0.06 17.90 4.08
C GLY A 12 -0.16 17.09 2.80
N THR A 13 -1.12 17.49 1.99
CA THR A 13 -1.37 16.94 0.66
C THR A 13 -0.83 17.91 -0.37
N PHE A 14 0.08 17.44 -1.21
CA PHE A 14 0.69 18.22 -2.28
C PHE A 14 0.17 17.73 -3.64
N LEU A 15 0.17 18.62 -4.59
CA LEU A 15 -0.10 18.33 -5.99
C LEU A 15 1.05 18.87 -6.84
N ALA A 16 1.82 17.95 -7.44
CA ALA A 16 2.83 18.34 -8.41
C ALA A 16 2.18 18.43 -9.78
N ARG A 17 2.39 19.56 -10.45
CA ARG A 17 1.91 19.84 -11.82
C ARG A 17 3.09 20.08 -12.74
N LYS A 18 2.97 19.62 -13.98
CA LYS A 18 3.94 19.95 -15.03
C LYS A 18 3.55 21.26 -15.69
N ALA A 19 4.38 22.28 -15.57
CA ALA A 19 4.20 23.59 -16.18
C ALA A 19 5.51 24.05 -16.83
N ALA A 20 5.45 24.52 -18.07
CA ALA A 20 6.62 24.97 -18.84
C ALA A 20 7.79 23.94 -18.85
N GLY A 21 7.47 22.66 -18.96
CA GLY A 21 8.45 21.56 -19.02
C GLY A 21 9.01 21.11 -17.67
N ALA A 22 8.66 21.75 -16.57
CA ALA A 22 9.13 21.40 -15.22
C ALA A 22 7.98 20.98 -14.30
N TRP A 23 8.22 19.97 -13.46
CA TRP A 23 7.32 19.59 -12.39
C TRP A 23 7.48 20.51 -11.19
N ARG A 24 6.37 20.95 -10.61
CA ARG A 24 6.35 21.82 -9.42
C ARG A 24 5.32 21.34 -8.42
N PRO A 25 5.73 20.98 -7.19
CA PRO A 25 4.82 20.60 -6.12
C PRO A 25 4.26 21.87 -5.45
N GLU A 26 2.97 21.82 -5.13
CA GLU A 26 2.24 22.86 -4.40
C GLU A 26 1.47 22.20 -3.26
N LEU A 27 1.48 22.81 -2.07
CA LEU A 27 0.64 22.39 -0.96
C LEU A 27 -0.81 22.78 -1.28
N VAL A 28 -1.67 21.77 -1.49
CA VAL A 28 -3.07 22.00 -1.89
C VAL A 28 -4.06 21.71 -0.75
N GLY A 29 -3.62 21.16 0.37
CA GLY A 29 -4.50 20.91 1.50
C GLY A 29 -3.80 20.36 2.72
N HIS A 30 -4.52 20.38 3.85
CA HIS A 30 -4.17 19.70 5.10
C HIS A 30 -2.82 20.13 5.67
N ALA A 31 -2.47 21.41 5.58
CA ALA A 31 -1.21 21.98 6.08
C ALA A 31 -0.93 21.55 7.53
N GLY A 32 0.27 20.95 7.75
CA GLY A 32 0.68 20.45 9.06
C GLY A 32 0.09 19.10 9.48
N THR A 33 -0.90 18.57 8.74
CA THR A 33 -1.57 17.30 9.04
C THR A 33 -0.95 16.16 8.25
N CYS A 34 -0.81 14.99 8.88
CA CYS A 34 -0.33 13.79 8.20
C CYS A 34 -1.35 13.31 7.17
N CYS A 35 -0.94 13.17 5.91
CA CYS A 35 -1.68 12.53 4.84
C CYS A 35 -1.03 11.18 4.52
N ASN A 36 -1.62 10.09 5.00
CA ASN A 36 -1.09 8.74 4.80
C ASN A 36 -1.23 8.25 3.37
N PHE A 37 -2.32 8.66 2.70
CA PHE A 37 -2.62 8.26 1.34
C PHE A 37 -3.42 9.35 0.64
N ALA A 38 -3.08 9.68 -0.58
CA ALA A 38 -3.86 10.57 -1.43
C ALA A 38 -3.98 9.98 -2.83
N ALA A 39 -5.18 10.00 -3.41
CA ALA A 39 -5.43 9.51 -4.75
C ALA A 39 -6.61 10.22 -5.40
N ARG A 40 -6.66 10.18 -6.73
CA ARG A 40 -7.80 10.59 -7.53
C ARG A 40 -8.66 9.36 -7.82
N ASP A 41 -9.94 9.47 -7.60
CA ASP A 41 -10.91 8.50 -8.10
C ASP A 41 -10.98 8.59 -9.62
N PRO A 42 -10.63 7.55 -10.37
CA PRO A 42 -10.63 7.59 -11.84
C PRO A 42 -12.03 7.67 -12.45
N HIS A 43 -13.08 7.33 -11.70
CA HIS A 43 -14.47 7.30 -12.18
C HIS A 43 -15.17 8.64 -12.02
N THR A 44 -14.86 9.38 -10.93
CA THR A 44 -15.54 10.65 -10.61
C THR A 44 -14.65 11.87 -10.77
N GLY A 45 -13.33 11.67 -10.75
CA GLY A 45 -12.36 12.76 -10.74
C GLY A 45 -12.11 13.36 -9.36
N THR A 46 -12.82 12.94 -8.33
CA THR A 46 -12.70 13.40 -6.95
C THR A 46 -11.33 13.03 -6.38
N PHE A 47 -10.66 13.98 -5.73
CA PHE A 47 -9.45 13.71 -4.95
C PHE A 47 -9.83 13.27 -3.55
N TRP A 48 -9.09 12.32 -3.02
CA TRP A 48 -9.27 11.77 -1.68
C TRP A 48 -7.97 11.83 -0.90
N ALA A 49 -8.07 12.09 0.40
CA ALA A 49 -6.95 12.09 1.32
C ALA A 49 -7.31 11.36 2.62
N ALA A 50 -6.50 10.39 2.98
CA ALA A 50 -6.57 9.66 4.25
C ALA A 50 -5.65 10.35 5.26
N LEU A 51 -6.24 11.02 6.25
CA LEU A 51 -5.55 11.89 7.19
C LEU A 51 -5.38 11.24 8.55
N GLY A 52 -4.26 11.52 9.21
CA GLY A 52 -3.96 11.12 10.58
C GLY A 52 -3.68 12.33 11.47
N PHE A 53 -4.38 12.43 12.59
CA PHE A 53 -4.28 13.53 13.55
C PHE A 53 -3.64 13.08 14.88
N GLY A 54 -2.86 11.99 14.86
CA GLY A 54 -2.32 11.39 16.07
C GLY A 54 -3.44 10.92 17.00
N HIS A 55 -3.37 11.28 18.27
CA HIS A 55 -4.38 10.92 19.28
C HIS A 55 -5.80 11.45 18.99
N TRP A 56 -5.97 12.40 18.05
CA TRP A 56 -7.29 12.88 17.62
C TRP A 56 -7.95 11.99 16.57
N GLY A 57 -7.31 10.88 16.19
CA GLY A 57 -7.85 9.87 15.29
C GLY A 57 -7.49 10.09 13.82
N ALA A 58 -8.31 9.56 12.94
CA ALA A 58 -8.11 9.60 11.49
C ALA A 58 -9.39 10.06 10.78
N LYS A 59 -9.23 10.74 9.64
CA LYS A 59 -10.34 11.24 8.82
C LYS A 59 -10.09 11.03 7.35
N LEU A 60 -11.16 10.85 6.59
CA LEU A 60 -11.15 10.98 5.13
C LEU A 60 -11.56 12.40 4.75
N SER A 61 -10.84 12.98 3.81
CA SER A 61 -11.15 14.26 3.19
C SER A 61 -11.26 14.09 1.68
N ARG A 62 -12.13 14.86 1.03
CA ARG A 62 -12.33 14.83 -0.40
C ARG A 62 -12.38 16.22 -1.01
N SER A 63 -11.98 16.33 -2.27
CA SER A 63 -12.04 17.55 -3.09
C SER A 63 -12.62 17.21 -4.45
N ASP A 64 -13.64 17.96 -4.85
CA ASP A 64 -14.31 17.79 -6.14
C ASP A 64 -13.86 18.86 -7.15
N ASP A 65 -12.86 19.69 -6.80
CA ASP A 65 -12.36 20.83 -7.58
C ASP A 65 -10.82 20.82 -7.79
N ASN A 66 -10.24 19.63 -7.91
CA ASN A 66 -8.80 19.40 -8.12
C ASN A 66 -7.93 19.96 -6.98
N GLY A 67 -8.37 19.81 -5.74
CA GLY A 67 -7.61 20.17 -4.54
C GLY A 67 -7.68 21.65 -4.16
N ARG A 68 -8.57 22.44 -4.75
CA ARG A 68 -8.74 23.86 -4.37
C ARG A 68 -9.47 24.01 -3.05
N THR A 69 -10.49 23.19 -2.83
CA THR A 69 -11.20 23.10 -1.56
C THR A 69 -11.34 21.66 -1.11
N TRP A 70 -11.36 21.45 0.18
CA TRP A 70 -11.46 20.14 0.79
C TRP A 70 -12.58 20.11 1.83
N ARG A 71 -13.31 19.01 1.90
CA ARG A 71 -14.34 18.74 2.90
C ARG A 71 -14.17 17.37 3.51
N ASP A 72 -14.56 17.21 4.76
CA ASP A 72 -14.57 15.90 5.40
C ASP A 72 -15.59 14.98 4.70
N ALA A 73 -15.22 13.73 4.46
CA ALA A 73 -16.14 12.66 4.09
C ALA A 73 -16.78 12.06 5.34
N SER A 74 -17.73 11.13 5.17
CA SER A 74 -18.30 10.40 6.29
C SER A 74 -17.23 9.65 7.08
N GLN A 75 -17.48 9.51 8.38
CA GLN A 75 -16.55 8.88 9.30
C GLN A 75 -16.45 7.36 9.04
N VAL A 76 -15.23 6.87 8.86
CA VAL A 76 -14.91 5.45 8.92
C VAL A 76 -14.81 5.06 10.40
N LYS A 77 -15.71 4.18 10.86
CA LYS A 77 -15.81 3.81 12.28
C LYS A 77 -16.15 2.33 12.42
N TYR A 78 -15.41 1.65 13.29
CA TYR A 78 -15.74 0.27 13.67
C TYR A 78 -17.06 0.22 14.42
N PRO A 79 -17.92 -0.80 14.15
CA PRO A 79 -19.07 -1.11 14.99
C PRO A 79 -18.64 -1.42 16.43
N ALA A 80 -19.54 -1.18 17.38
CA ALA A 80 -19.24 -1.33 18.81
C ALA A 80 -18.88 -2.77 19.24
N ASP A 81 -19.32 -3.76 18.45
CA ASP A 81 -19.04 -5.18 18.67
C ASP A 81 -17.80 -5.67 17.90
N ALA A 82 -17.16 -4.81 17.11
CA ALA A 82 -15.96 -5.20 16.36
C ALA A 82 -14.76 -5.41 17.28
N ARG A 83 -14.16 -6.59 17.21
CA ARG A 83 -13.00 -6.97 18.01
C ARG A 83 -11.89 -7.55 17.14
N TYR A 84 -10.66 -7.44 17.60
CA TYR A 84 -9.51 -8.02 16.95
C TYR A 84 -8.49 -8.54 17.98
N LEU A 85 -7.58 -9.37 17.49
CA LEU A 85 -6.46 -9.87 18.27
C LEU A 85 -5.25 -8.95 18.06
N GLY A 86 -4.81 -8.28 19.12
CA GLY A 86 -3.66 -7.40 19.12
C GLY A 86 -2.53 -7.96 19.98
N THR A 87 -1.29 -7.74 19.56
CA THR A 87 -0.11 -8.16 20.30
C THR A 87 0.63 -6.91 20.80
N PRO A 88 0.90 -6.79 22.10
CA PRO A 88 1.71 -5.68 22.62
C PRO A 88 3.07 -5.61 21.97
N LEU A 89 3.64 -4.40 21.88
CA LEU A 89 5.04 -4.24 21.47
C LEU A 89 5.98 -4.98 22.43
N PRO A 90 7.15 -5.42 21.94
CA PRO A 90 8.18 -6.02 22.80
C PRO A 90 8.50 -5.10 23.98
N ASP A 91 8.68 -5.68 25.14
CA ASP A 91 9.16 -4.99 26.33
C ASP A 91 10.65 -4.62 26.21
N GLU A 92 11.23 -4.03 27.27
CA GLU A 92 12.64 -3.62 27.31
C GLU A 92 13.62 -4.80 27.11
N THR A 93 13.16 -6.04 27.30
CA THR A 93 13.97 -7.27 27.07
C THR A 93 13.81 -7.80 25.65
N GLY A 94 12.94 -7.22 24.82
CA GLY A 94 12.59 -7.69 23.49
C GLY A 94 11.53 -8.80 23.49
N GLN A 95 10.94 -9.11 24.64
CA GLN A 95 9.91 -10.15 24.74
C GLN A 95 8.53 -9.58 24.39
N MET A 96 7.86 -10.22 23.42
CA MET A 96 6.49 -9.90 23.04
C MET A 96 5.50 -10.43 24.09
N GLY A 97 4.56 -9.57 24.50
CA GLY A 97 3.46 -9.99 25.35
C GLY A 97 2.49 -10.94 24.61
N PRO A 98 1.59 -11.60 25.35
CA PRO A 98 0.60 -12.48 24.73
C PRO A 98 -0.38 -11.67 23.86
N THR A 99 -0.83 -12.28 22.77
CA THR A 99 -1.94 -11.74 21.97
C THR A 99 -3.21 -11.67 22.82
N VAL A 100 -3.89 -10.52 22.76
CA VAL A 100 -5.09 -10.25 23.56
C VAL A 100 -6.23 -9.73 22.69
N LEU A 101 -7.46 -10.02 23.12
CA LEU A 101 -8.66 -9.50 22.47
C LEU A 101 -8.85 -8.02 22.80
N ARG A 102 -9.03 -7.20 21.76
CA ARG A 102 -9.20 -5.76 21.85
C ARG A 102 -10.49 -5.30 21.20
N ASP A 103 -11.08 -4.24 21.70
CA ASP A 103 -12.11 -3.49 20.99
C ASP A 103 -11.48 -2.77 19.81
N ALA A 104 -12.11 -2.87 18.64
CA ALA A 104 -11.56 -2.27 17.44
C ALA A 104 -11.73 -0.74 17.47
N THR A 105 -10.60 -0.04 17.43
CA THR A 105 -10.55 1.42 17.25
C THR A 105 -9.74 1.73 16.00
N LEU A 106 -10.14 2.78 15.28
CA LEU A 106 -9.43 3.17 14.05
C LEU A 106 -8.09 3.82 14.40
N LEU A 107 -6.99 3.11 14.14
CA LEU A 107 -5.65 3.62 14.35
C LEU A 107 -5.14 4.36 13.10
N LYS A 108 -5.44 3.83 11.91
CA LYS A 108 -4.96 4.41 10.66
C LYS A 108 -5.89 4.10 9.49
N LEU A 109 -6.14 5.11 8.65
CA LEU A 109 -6.59 4.93 7.29
C LEU A 109 -5.34 4.72 6.44
N TRP A 110 -5.18 3.55 5.83
CA TRP A 110 -3.90 3.18 5.24
C TRP A 110 -3.89 3.18 3.72
N THR A 111 -4.97 2.71 3.09
CA THR A 111 -5.08 2.69 1.63
C THR A 111 -6.50 3.00 1.18
N LEU A 112 -6.61 3.48 -0.06
CA LEU A 112 -7.87 3.74 -0.74
C LEU A 112 -7.86 3.06 -2.11
N ALA A 113 -9.01 2.52 -2.50
CA ALA A 113 -9.27 2.08 -3.87
C ALA A 113 -10.66 2.51 -4.30
N PHE A 114 -10.89 2.55 -5.60
CA PHE A 114 -12.12 3.07 -6.19
C PHE A 114 -12.70 2.06 -7.18
N GLY A 115 -14.00 1.88 -7.09
CA GLY A 115 -14.78 1.05 -8.00
C GLY A 115 -15.77 1.88 -8.83
N PRO A 116 -16.33 1.31 -9.89
CA PRO A 116 -17.38 1.97 -10.65
C PRO A 116 -18.62 2.23 -9.78
N GLY A 117 -19.49 3.14 -10.22
CA GLY A 117 -20.73 3.46 -9.52
C GLY A 117 -20.56 4.23 -8.21
N GLY A 118 -19.35 4.76 -7.91
CA GLY A 118 -19.08 5.51 -6.70
C GLY A 118 -18.59 4.65 -5.53
N GLY A 119 -18.12 3.43 -5.82
CA GLY A 119 -17.51 2.54 -4.85
C GLY A 119 -16.19 3.12 -4.31
N VAL A 120 -16.07 3.23 -2.98
CA VAL A 120 -14.85 3.62 -2.30
C VAL A 120 -14.50 2.56 -1.26
N TYR A 121 -13.29 2.02 -1.36
CA TYR A 121 -12.77 0.99 -0.46
C TYR A 121 -11.65 1.59 0.38
N VAL A 122 -11.70 1.33 1.69
CA VAL A 122 -10.75 1.86 2.66
C VAL A 122 -10.13 0.72 3.45
N GLY A 123 -8.84 0.51 3.28
CA GLY A 123 -8.05 -0.40 4.12
C GLY A 123 -7.51 0.33 5.35
N THR A 124 -7.60 -0.31 6.52
CA THR A 124 -7.29 0.31 7.80
C THR A 124 -6.28 -0.49 8.62
N ILE A 125 -5.81 0.12 9.71
CA ILE A 125 -5.22 -0.56 10.88
C ILE A 125 -6.13 -0.27 12.07
N PRO A 126 -6.60 -1.30 12.83
CA PRO A 126 -6.52 -2.74 12.54
C PRO A 126 -7.08 -3.08 11.17
N GLY A 127 -6.75 -4.25 10.60
CA GLY A 127 -7.06 -4.65 9.24
C GLY A 127 -8.55 -4.80 8.96
N GLY A 128 -9.28 -3.70 8.83
CA GLY A 128 -10.66 -3.64 8.37
C GLY A 128 -10.73 -3.15 6.92
N LEU A 129 -11.60 -3.74 6.14
CA LEU A 129 -12.02 -3.23 4.84
C LEU A 129 -13.36 -2.51 5.02
N PHE A 130 -13.37 -1.21 4.82
CA PHE A 130 -14.61 -0.43 4.81
C PHE A 130 -15.01 -0.12 3.38
N VAL A 131 -16.29 -0.26 3.09
CA VAL A 131 -16.85 -0.08 1.76
C VAL A 131 -17.91 1.01 1.80
N SER A 132 -17.85 1.91 0.85
CA SER A 132 -18.89 2.87 0.52
C SER A 132 -19.38 2.59 -0.91
N GLU A 133 -20.69 2.55 -1.12
CA GLU A 133 -21.31 2.43 -2.44
C GLU A 133 -21.88 3.78 -2.93
N ASN A 134 -21.67 4.84 -2.15
CA ASN A 134 -22.30 6.15 -2.36
C ASN A 134 -21.31 7.30 -2.27
N GLN A 135 -20.12 7.13 -2.86
CA GLN A 135 -19.08 8.14 -2.93
C GLN A 135 -18.64 8.68 -1.55
N GLY A 136 -18.61 7.81 -0.53
CA GLY A 136 -18.15 8.15 0.80
C GLY A 136 -19.16 8.89 1.68
N GLU A 137 -20.45 8.90 1.30
CA GLU A 137 -21.52 9.44 2.14
C GLU A 137 -21.83 8.51 3.34
N SER A 138 -21.47 7.23 3.23
CA SER A 138 -21.45 6.29 4.34
C SER A 138 -20.44 5.17 4.09
N PHE A 139 -19.91 4.58 5.17
CA PHE A 139 -18.99 3.45 5.13
C PHE A 139 -19.50 2.31 6.01
N GLN A 140 -19.37 1.08 5.52
CA GLN A 140 -19.69 -0.13 6.24
C GLN A 140 -18.47 -1.05 6.31
N LEU A 141 -18.25 -1.65 7.48
CA LEU A 141 -17.23 -2.69 7.65
C LEU A 141 -17.64 -3.94 6.89
N ASN A 142 -16.75 -4.45 6.05
CA ASN A 142 -16.94 -5.75 5.39
C ASN A 142 -16.84 -6.87 6.44
N ARG A 143 -17.99 -7.32 6.93
CA ARG A 143 -18.08 -8.35 7.97
C ARG A 143 -17.55 -9.72 7.50
N PRO A 144 -17.82 -10.21 6.27
CA PRO A 144 -17.25 -11.46 5.81
C PRO A 144 -15.72 -11.53 5.90
N LEU A 145 -15.03 -10.42 5.67
CA LEU A 145 -13.59 -10.34 5.87
C LEU A 145 -13.22 -10.17 7.36
N TRP A 146 -13.96 -9.33 8.07
CA TRP A 146 -13.65 -9.03 9.46
C TRP A 146 -13.80 -10.26 10.35
N ASP A 147 -14.82 -11.09 10.11
CA ASP A 147 -15.13 -12.30 10.85
C ASP A 147 -14.57 -13.56 10.15
N HIS A 148 -13.60 -13.41 9.25
CA HIS A 148 -12.99 -14.52 8.51
C HIS A 148 -12.25 -15.49 9.45
N GLU A 149 -12.36 -16.78 9.17
CA GLU A 149 -11.78 -17.84 10.02
C GLU A 149 -10.27 -17.67 10.28
N SER A 150 -9.51 -17.17 9.29
CA SER A 150 -8.07 -16.92 9.44
C SER A 150 -7.74 -15.82 10.47
N ARG A 151 -8.71 -15.03 10.88
CA ARG A 151 -8.59 -13.99 11.91
C ARG A 151 -9.04 -14.48 13.29
N GLY A 152 -9.46 -15.71 13.43
CA GLY A 152 -10.08 -16.28 14.62
C GLY A 152 -11.61 -16.34 14.56
N GLY A 153 -12.22 -15.99 13.41
CA GLY A 153 -13.67 -15.98 13.20
C GLY A 153 -14.37 -14.79 13.87
N ASP A 154 -15.64 -14.94 14.18
CA ASP A 154 -16.42 -13.91 14.87
C ASP A 154 -15.97 -13.76 16.35
N LEU A 155 -15.21 -12.72 16.60
CA LEU A 155 -14.69 -12.39 17.92
C LEU A 155 -15.64 -11.51 18.76
N SER A 156 -16.80 -11.12 18.23
CA SER A 156 -17.74 -10.21 18.90
C SER A 156 -18.28 -10.74 20.24
N GLN A 157 -18.40 -12.08 20.32
CA GLN A 157 -18.87 -12.77 21.52
C GLN A 157 -17.72 -13.24 22.44
N GLY A 158 -16.47 -12.89 22.13
CA GLY A 158 -15.29 -13.34 22.89
C GLY A 158 -15.05 -14.87 22.82
N LYS A 159 -15.66 -15.54 21.85
CA LYS A 159 -15.63 -17.01 21.68
C LYS A 159 -14.73 -17.47 20.53
N GLY A 160 -14.14 -16.57 19.80
CA GLY A 160 -13.20 -16.89 18.73
C GLY A 160 -11.96 -17.61 19.26
N ALA A 161 -11.28 -18.35 18.41
CA ALA A 161 -9.97 -18.87 18.74
C ALA A 161 -9.02 -17.70 19.02
N LEU A 162 -8.28 -17.75 20.14
CA LEU A 162 -7.19 -16.80 20.39
C LEU A 162 -6.01 -17.02 19.43
N ASP A 163 -6.19 -17.91 18.46
CA ASP A 163 -5.25 -18.23 17.41
C ASP A 163 -5.65 -17.50 16.14
N THR A 164 -4.81 -16.62 15.67
CA THR A 164 -5.01 -15.85 14.45
C THR A 164 -3.83 -16.07 13.51
N HIS A 165 -4.14 -16.15 12.22
CA HIS A 165 -3.13 -16.15 11.16
C HIS A 165 -2.79 -14.74 10.66
N TRP A 166 -3.41 -13.71 11.25
CA TRP A 166 -3.13 -12.31 10.97
C TRP A 166 -2.26 -11.75 12.10
N PHE A 167 -0.96 -11.69 11.85
CA PHE A 167 -0.01 -11.15 12.80
C PHE A 167 0.00 -9.62 12.73
N GLY A 168 0.47 -8.97 13.80
CA GLY A 168 0.49 -7.53 13.85
C GLY A 168 1.69 -6.91 13.11
N THR A 169 1.48 -5.75 12.55
CA THR A 169 2.56 -4.81 12.20
C THR A 169 2.61 -3.69 13.24
N PRO A 170 3.75 -2.99 13.42
CA PRO A 170 3.80 -1.83 14.30
C PRO A 170 2.75 -0.80 13.89
N ALA A 171 1.67 -0.70 14.66
CA ALA A 171 0.54 0.14 14.32
C ALA A 171 0.74 1.61 14.72
N SER A 172 1.41 1.88 15.74
CA SER A 172 1.79 3.10 16.48
C SER A 172 1.47 2.93 17.96
N GLU A 173 2.26 3.53 18.82
CA GLU A 173 1.96 3.68 20.25
C GLU A 173 1.64 2.38 21.04
N GLY A 174 2.48 1.35 20.87
CA GLY A 174 2.52 0.25 21.84
C GLY A 174 1.79 -1.02 21.46
N GLU A 175 1.37 -1.20 20.22
CA GLU A 175 0.66 -2.40 19.80
C GLU A 175 0.97 -2.82 18.37
N PHE A 176 1.03 -4.14 18.11
CA PHE A 176 1.00 -4.71 16.77
C PHE A 176 -0.45 -5.04 16.39
N ALA A 177 -0.89 -4.54 15.25
CA ALA A 177 -2.18 -4.87 14.67
C ALA A 177 -2.04 -5.17 13.18
N PRO A 178 -2.74 -6.19 12.64
CA PRO A 178 -2.75 -6.44 11.20
C PRO A 178 -3.31 -5.21 10.48
N GLY A 179 -2.83 -4.96 9.26
CA GLY A 179 -3.29 -3.83 8.46
C GLY A 179 -3.52 -4.22 7.01
N ILE A 180 -4.55 -3.64 6.37
CA ILE A 180 -4.76 -3.76 4.94
C ILE A 180 -4.00 -2.63 4.27
N ASP A 181 -2.90 -2.96 3.60
CA ASP A 181 -2.03 -1.99 2.94
C ASP A 181 -2.40 -1.76 1.47
N THR A 182 -2.99 -2.74 0.81
CA THR A 182 -3.42 -2.61 -0.58
C THR A 182 -4.84 -3.16 -0.77
N VAL A 183 -5.63 -2.44 -1.54
CA VAL A 183 -6.91 -2.91 -2.09
C VAL A 183 -6.85 -2.71 -3.59
N LEU A 184 -7.16 -3.76 -4.37
CA LEU A 184 -7.28 -3.67 -5.82
C LEU A 184 -8.69 -4.06 -6.23
N VAL A 185 -9.31 -3.23 -7.07
CA VAL A 185 -10.56 -3.57 -7.78
C VAL A 185 -10.16 -4.08 -9.16
N HIS A 186 -10.61 -5.28 -9.50
CA HIS A 186 -10.25 -5.89 -10.78
C HIS A 186 -10.86 -5.12 -11.96
N PRO A 187 -10.04 -4.65 -12.92
CA PRO A 187 -10.49 -3.67 -13.94
C PRO A 187 -11.57 -4.18 -14.89
N LYS A 188 -11.60 -5.51 -15.14
CA LYS A 188 -12.57 -6.14 -16.03
C LYS A 188 -13.74 -6.81 -15.29
N SER A 189 -13.67 -6.94 -13.98
CA SER A 189 -14.67 -7.60 -13.13
C SER A 189 -14.71 -6.92 -11.76
N PRO A 190 -15.37 -5.78 -11.61
CA PRO A 190 -15.30 -4.95 -10.40
C PRO A 190 -15.77 -5.62 -9.11
N ALA A 191 -16.55 -6.69 -9.22
CA ALA A 191 -16.89 -7.53 -8.06
C ALA A 191 -15.70 -8.36 -7.56
N ARG A 192 -14.65 -8.53 -8.37
CA ARG A 192 -13.44 -9.22 -7.96
C ARG A 192 -12.49 -8.24 -7.30
N LEU A 193 -12.18 -8.50 -6.03
CA LEU A 193 -11.32 -7.66 -5.21
C LEU A 193 -10.09 -8.45 -4.76
N TYR A 194 -8.98 -7.76 -4.61
CA TYR A 194 -7.81 -8.30 -3.91
C TYR A 194 -7.43 -7.37 -2.77
N ILE A 195 -6.99 -7.94 -1.67
CA ILE A 195 -6.36 -7.20 -0.58
C ILE A 195 -4.99 -7.80 -0.27
N ALA A 196 -4.07 -6.94 0.09
CA ALA A 196 -2.84 -7.36 0.75
C ALA A 196 -2.90 -6.93 2.22
N VAL A 197 -2.57 -7.87 3.09
CA VAL A 197 -2.58 -7.67 4.53
C VAL A 197 -1.16 -7.88 5.03
N SER A 198 -0.60 -6.88 5.68
CA SER A 198 0.67 -7.03 6.37
C SER A 198 0.61 -8.18 7.35
N THR A 199 1.49 -9.17 7.14
CA THR A 199 1.63 -10.38 7.94
C THR A 199 0.49 -11.43 7.85
N ALA A 200 -0.40 -11.31 6.84
CA ALA A 200 -1.35 -12.38 6.52
C ALA A 200 -1.27 -12.81 5.05
N GLY A 201 -0.75 -11.94 4.17
CA GLY A 201 -0.60 -12.21 2.75
C GLY A 201 -1.72 -11.62 1.90
N VAL A 202 -2.11 -12.34 0.85
CA VAL A 202 -3.08 -11.89 -0.15
C VAL A 202 -4.37 -12.67 -0.04
N LEU A 203 -5.51 -11.97 -0.04
CA LEU A 203 -6.84 -12.56 -0.15
C LEU A 203 -7.55 -11.99 -1.37
N GLU A 204 -8.39 -12.81 -1.99
CA GLU A 204 -9.27 -12.45 -3.10
C GLU A 204 -10.72 -12.65 -2.72
N SER A 205 -11.55 -11.69 -3.07
CA SER A 205 -13.01 -11.88 -3.13
C SER A 205 -13.45 -11.94 -4.58
N PRO A 206 -14.17 -12.98 -5.01
CA PRO A 206 -14.73 -13.06 -6.37
C PRO A 206 -16.07 -12.34 -6.51
N ASP A 207 -16.69 -11.91 -5.41
CA ASP A 207 -18.11 -11.60 -5.29
C ASP A 207 -18.41 -10.30 -4.52
N GLY A 208 -17.55 -9.31 -4.63
CA GLY A 208 -17.76 -7.98 -4.03
C GLY A 208 -17.54 -7.92 -2.51
N GLY A 209 -16.81 -8.90 -1.97
CA GLY A 209 -16.52 -8.96 -0.54
C GLY A 209 -17.46 -9.88 0.25
N ALA A 210 -18.33 -10.64 -0.42
CA ALA A 210 -19.22 -11.59 0.26
C ALA A 210 -18.48 -12.85 0.72
N THR A 211 -17.46 -13.29 -0.05
CA THR A 211 -16.56 -14.38 0.35
C THR A 211 -15.11 -13.97 0.12
N TRP A 212 -14.18 -14.61 0.88
CA TRP A 212 -12.75 -14.35 0.78
C TRP A 212 -11.96 -15.64 0.69
N LEU A 213 -10.99 -15.69 -0.20
CA LEU A 213 -10.16 -16.84 -0.52
C LEU A 213 -8.70 -16.49 -0.30
N ASN A 214 -7.97 -17.39 0.35
CA ASN A 214 -6.50 -17.30 0.46
C ASN A 214 -5.86 -17.37 -0.93
N ARG A 215 -4.85 -16.51 -1.16
CA ARG A 215 -4.06 -16.44 -2.39
C ARG A 215 -2.56 -16.41 -2.09
N ASN A 216 -2.10 -17.27 -1.17
CA ASN A 216 -0.70 -17.30 -0.72
C ASN A 216 0.11 -18.48 -1.27
N LYS A 217 -0.48 -19.35 -2.08
CA LYS A 217 0.21 -20.52 -2.62
C LYS A 217 1.44 -20.14 -3.46
N GLY A 218 2.62 -20.60 -3.03
CA GLY A 218 3.91 -20.29 -3.67
C GLY A 218 4.62 -19.07 -3.09
N LEU A 219 4.00 -18.33 -2.17
CA LEU A 219 4.72 -17.36 -1.36
C LEU A 219 5.68 -18.08 -0.41
N ILE A 220 6.76 -17.41 -0.07
CA ILE A 220 7.80 -17.94 0.83
C ILE A 220 8.03 -16.88 1.91
N ASN A 221 8.03 -17.29 3.16
CA ASN A 221 8.40 -16.47 4.30
C ASN A 221 9.54 -17.11 5.06
N ASP A 222 10.75 -16.62 4.88
CA ASP A 222 11.99 -17.17 5.43
C ASP A 222 12.08 -17.02 6.97
N TYR A 223 11.14 -16.27 7.60
CA TYR A 223 11.07 -16.07 9.07
C TYR A 223 10.13 -17.05 9.77
N LEU A 224 9.30 -17.78 9.04
CA LEU A 224 8.40 -18.79 9.63
C LEU A 224 9.09 -20.13 9.81
N PRO A 225 8.71 -20.91 10.82
CA PRO A 225 9.18 -22.29 10.98
C PRO A 225 8.92 -23.17 9.74
N ASP A 226 7.77 -22.96 9.08
CA ASP A 226 7.48 -23.47 7.74
C ASP A 226 7.45 -22.27 6.76
N PRO A 227 8.47 -22.11 5.92
CA PRO A 227 8.51 -21.00 4.94
C PRO A 227 7.38 -21.01 3.92
N HIS A 228 6.71 -22.16 3.73
CA HIS A 228 5.60 -22.34 2.80
C HIS A 228 4.24 -22.41 3.49
N ALA A 229 4.15 -21.98 4.75
CA ALA A 229 2.89 -21.91 5.48
C ALA A 229 1.83 -21.16 4.68
N GLU A 230 0.58 -21.56 4.85
CA GLU A 230 -0.55 -20.93 4.14
C GLU A 230 -0.75 -19.46 4.50
N TRP A 231 -0.37 -19.06 5.70
CA TRP A 231 -0.57 -17.74 6.26
C TRP A 231 0.74 -17.15 6.82
N GLY A 232 0.69 -15.87 7.22
CA GLY A 232 1.83 -15.22 7.87
C GLY A 232 2.78 -14.53 6.88
N HIS A 233 2.38 -14.35 5.62
CA HIS A 233 3.19 -13.66 4.61
C HIS A 233 3.03 -12.15 4.75
N ASP A 234 4.14 -11.43 4.82
CA ASP A 234 4.15 -9.97 4.94
C ASP A 234 4.20 -9.33 3.54
N ALA A 235 3.02 -9.16 2.95
CA ALA A 235 2.86 -8.41 1.72
C ALA A 235 3.03 -6.91 2.01
N HIS A 236 3.95 -6.26 1.34
CA HIS A 236 4.13 -4.81 1.45
C HIS A 236 3.31 -4.02 0.43
N SER A 237 3.10 -4.57 -0.75
CA SER A 237 2.27 -3.96 -1.80
C SER A 237 1.99 -4.98 -2.89
N ILE A 238 0.78 -4.97 -3.44
CA ILE A 238 0.44 -5.73 -4.65
C ILE A 238 -0.04 -4.78 -5.75
N ALA A 239 0.21 -5.15 -6.99
CA ALA A 239 -0.27 -4.44 -8.17
C ALA A 239 -0.60 -5.42 -9.28
N LEU A 240 -1.66 -5.15 -10.03
CA LEU A 240 -2.02 -5.92 -11.22
C LEU A 240 -1.84 -5.10 -12.49
N CYS A 241 -1.62 -5.79 -13.62
CA CYS A 241 -1.58 -5.17 -14.94
C CYS A 241 -3.01 -4.90 -15.43
N PRO A 242 -3.45 -3.64 -15.60
CA PRO A 242 -4.85 -3.37 -15.98
C PRO A 242 -5.28 -3.99 -17.30
N GLY A 243 -4.40 -4.04 -18.29
CA GLY A 243 -4.66 -4.63 -19.59
C GLY A 243 -4.68 -6.16 -19.60
N ASP A 244 -3.93 -6.78 -18.67
CA ASP A 244 -3.81 -8.23 -18.51
C ASP A 244 -3.81 -8.61 -17.02
N PRO A 245 -4.99 -8.54 -16.35
CA PRO A 245 -5.10 -8.57 -14.90
C PRO A 245 -4.83 -9.93 -14.24
N ASP A 246 -4.60 -10.99 -15.00
CA ASP A 246 -4.06 -12.24 -14.47
C ASP A 246 -2.59 -12.13 -14.08
N HIS A 247 -1.89 -11.10 -14.58
CA HIS A 247 -0.55 -10.74 -14.18
C HIS A 247 -0.57 -9.86 -12.93
N VAL A 248 -0.21 -10.45 -11.80
CA VAL A 248 -0.19 -9.79 -10.49
C VAL A 248 1.20 -9.85 -9.90
N TRP A 249 1.64 -8.74 -9.35
CA TRP A 249 2.95 -8.58 -8.74
C TRP A 249 2.81 -8.26 -7.25
N GLN A 250 3.77 -8.72 -6.47
CA GLN A 250 3.86 -8.41 -5.05
C GLN A 250 5.30 -8.06 -4.68
N GLN A 251 5.48 -6.92 -4.02
CA GLN A 251 6.64 -6.70 -3.18
C GLN A 251 6.28 -7.16 -1.78
N SER A 252 7.07 -8.06 -1.25
CA SER A 252 6.92 -8.63 0.08
C SER A 252 8.18 -8.34 0.91
N HIS A 253 8.10 -8.59 2.22
CA HIS A 253 9.26 -8.61 3.12
C HIS A 253 10.34 -9.60 2.62
N ASN A 254 9.93 -10.73 2.07
CA ASN A 254 10.78 -11.82 1.62
C ASN A 254 11.03 -11.83 0.10
N GLY A 255 10.92 -10.68 -0.54
CA GLY A 255 11.27 -10.52 -1.94
C GLY A 255 10.14 -10.05 -2.84
N VAL A 256 10.39 -10.14 -4.14
CA VAL A 256 9.43 -9.84 -5.19
C VAL A 256 8.83 -11.13 -5.71
N PHE A 257 7.51 -11.16 -5.81
CA PHE A 257 6.75 -12.31 -6.32
C PHE A 257 5.91 -11.92 -7.52
N TYR A 258 5.71 -12.87 -8.41
CA TYR A 258 4.96 -12.70 -9.64
C TYR A 258 4.00 -13.86 -9.86
N SER A 259 2.79 -13.56 -10.27
CA SER A 259 1.72 -14.47 -10.65
C SER A 259 1.25 -14.18 -12.07
N THR A 260 0.92 -15.22 -12.83
CA THR A 260 0.33 -15.13 -14.18
C THR A 260 -1.06 -15.76 -14.25
N ASP A 261 -1.65 -16.07 -13.11
CA ASP A 261 -2.93 -16.78 -13.00
C ASP A 261 -3.93 -16.09 -12.06
N GLY A 262 -3.79 -14.76 -11.89
CA GLY A 262 -4.67 -13.95 -11.04
C GLY A 262 -4.43 -14.21 -9.55
N ALA A 263 -3.17 -14.26 -9.14
CA ALA A 263 -2.73 -14.49 -7.77
C ALA A 263 -3.06 -15.88 -7.19
N LYS A 264 -3.45 -16.85 -8.02
CA LYS A 264 -3.71 -18.22 -7.53
C LYS A 264 -2.43 -18.93 -7.14
N THR A 265 -1.34 -18.65 -7.87
CA THR A 265 0.00 -19.15 -7.56
C THR A 265 1.05 -18.08 -7.74
N TRP A 266 2.09 -18.10 -6.92
CA TRP A 266 3.17 -17.13 -6.94
C TRP A 266 4.53 -17.79 -7.17
N THR A 267 5.40 -17.08 -7.87
CA THR A 267 6.81 -17.43 -8.03
C THR A 267 7.67 -16.29 -7.49
N ARG A 268 8.63 -16.59 -6.61
CA ARG A 268 9.63 -15.60 -6.17
C ARG A 268 10.58 -15.31 -7.31
N VAL A 269 10.66 -14.04 -7.73
CA VAL A 269 11.46 -13.55 -8.85
C VAL A 269 12.52 -12.55 -8.42
N SER A 270 12.81 -12.50 -7.14
CA SER A 270 13.86 -11.66 -6.57
C SER A 270 15.23 -12.08 -7.10
N GLN A 271 16.14 -11.09 -7.26
CA GLN A 271 17.55 -11.29 -7.55
C GLN A 271 18.38 -10.50 -6.53
N ALA A 272 18.60 -11.10 -5.36
CA ALA A 272 19.25 -10.45 -4.22
C ALA A 272 20.68 -9.97 -4.56
N GLU A 273 21.40 -10.71 -5.40
CA GLU A 273 22.72 -10.34 -5.92
C GLU A 273 22.72 -9.07 -6.77
N LYS A 274 21.56 -8.69 -7.31
CA LYS A 274 21.31 -7.43 -8.01
C LYS A 274 20.64 -6.38 -7.12
N GLY A 275 20.52 -6.65 -5.81
CA GLY A 275 19.85 -5.76 -4.86
C GLY A 275 18.34 -5.75 -5.01
N VAL A 276 17.73 -6.71 -5.71
CA VAL A 276 16.27 -6.79 -5.87
C VAL A 276 15.73 -7.88 -4.95
N HIS A 277 15.39 -7.51 -3.75
CA HIS A 277 14.84 -8.42 -2.75
C HIS A 277 13.91 -7.68 -1.80
N PHE A 278 14.46 -7.00 -0.79
CA PHE A 278 13.70 -6.22 0.17
C PHE A 278 13.30 -4.85 -0.41
N GLY A 279 12.11 -4.42 -0.12
CA GLY A 279 11.56 -3.11 -0.50
C GLY A 279 10.09 -3.02 -0.12
N PHE A 280 9.44 -1.91 -0.45
CA PHE A 280 8.03 -1.70 -0.12
C PHE A 280 7.14 -1.51 -1.34
N PRO A 281 7.48 -0.63 -2.33
CA PRO A 281 6.57 -0.33 -3.42
C PRO A 281 6.79 -1.25 -4.62
N ILE A 282 5.71 -1.44 -5.39
CA ILE A 282 5.76 -2.02 -6.72
C ILE A 282 4.83 -1.24 -7.64
N ALA A 283 5.27 -1.06 -8.89
CA ALA A 283 4.46 -0.52 -9.97
C ALA A 283 4.51 -1.46 -11.17
N VAL A 284 3.42 -1.53 -11.94
CA VAL A 284 3.24 -2.45 -13.06
C VAL A 284 2.80 -1.68 -14.28
N HIS A 285 3.28 -2.11 -15.45
CA HIS A 285 2.90 -1.52 -16.73
C HIS A 285 1.41 -1.76 -17.03
N GLU A 286 0.75 -0.79 -17.64
CA GLU A 286 -0.69 -0.82 -17.90
C GLU A 286 -1.16 -1.94 -18.82
N SER A 287 -0.28 -2.48 -19.71
CA SER A 287 -0.65 -3.48 -20.70
C SER A 287 0.37 -4.61 -20.91
N LYS A 288 1.56 -4.50 -20.31
CA LYS A 288 2.62 -5.53 -20.41
C LYS A 288 2.78 -6.21 -19.05
N GLY A 289 2.05 -7.31 -18.83
CA GLY A 289 1.99 -8.01 -17.54
C GLY A 289 3.33 -8.44 -16.97
N GLY A 290 4.33 -8.73 -17.83
CA GLY A 290 5.70 -9.07 -17.43
C GLY A 290 6.60 -7.88 -17.07
N THR A 291 6.09 -6.64 -17.12
CA THR A 291 6.87 -5.42 -16.87
C THR A 291 6.49 -4.78 -15.54
N ALA A 292 7.47 -4.65 -14.65
CA ALA A 292 7.29 -4.05 -13.32
C ALA A 292 8.51 -3.27 -12.86
N TRP A 293 8.28 -2.37 -11.88
CA TRP A 293 9.30 -1.55 -11.23
C TRP A 293 9.19 -1.67 -9.72
N VAL A 294 10.35 -1.76 -9.05
CA VAL A 294 10.47 -1.71 -7.59
C VAL A 294 11.54 -0.70 -7.17
N VAL A 295 11.44 -0.18 -5.97
CA VAL A 295 12.50 0.63 -5.35
C VAL A 295 13.03 -0.14 -4.15
N PRO A 296 14.14 -0.87 -4.30
CA PRO A 296 14.68 -1.69 -3.23
C PRO A 296 15.24 -0.88 -2.07
N GLY A 297 15.13 -1.44 -0.87
CA GLY A 297 15.87 -1.04 0.33
C GLY A 297 16.91 -2.09 0.70
N LYS A 298 17.83 -1.74 1.60
CA LYS A 298 18.93 -2.65 2.02
C LYS A 298 18.39 -3.87 2.76
N SER A 299 17.61 -3.65 3.81
CA SER A 299 16.96 -4.71 4.59
C SER A 299 15.90 -4.10 5.51
N ASP A 300 15.16 -4.94 6.22
CA ASP A 300 14.22 -4.49 7.24
C ASP A 300 14.93 -3.77 8.41
N MET A 301 16.06 -4.28 8.83
CA MET A 301 16.84 -3.69 9.92
C MET A 301 17.63 -2.44 9.50
N GLU A 302 17.94 -2.31 8.22
CA GLU A 302 18.67 -1.17 7.67
C GLU A 302 17.86 -0.54 6.52
N ARG A 303 16.84 0.23 6.89
CA ARG A 303 15.88 0.86 5.96
C ARG A 303 16.48 2.08 5.28
N MET A 304 17.36 1.86 4.32
CA MET A 304 18.00 2.88 3.50
C MET A 304 18.33 2.34 2.10
N ALA A 305 18.74 3.22 1.20
CA ALA A 305 19.23 2.83 -0.12
C ALA A 305 20.48 1.95 -0.03
N ILE A 306 20.56 0.92 -0.87
CA ILE A 306 21.66 -0.06 -0.89
C ILE A 306 22.99 0.63 -1.23
N GLY A 307 23.96 0.52 -0.34
CA GLY A 307 25.28 1.15 -0.53
C GLY A 307 25.24 2.69 -0.59
N GLY A 308 24.15 3.32 -0.12
CA GLY A 308 23.97 4.76 -0.19
C GLY A 308 23.69 5.28 -1.62
N GLY A 309 23.41 4.41 -2.58
CA GLY A 309 23.09 4.74 -3.96
C GLY A 309 21.66 4.33 -4.33
N LEU A 310 20.81 5.31 -4.66
CA LEU A 310 19.41 5.06 -5.00
C LEU A 310 19.24 4.55 -6.44
N PHE A 311 18.40 3.58 -6.63
CA PHE A 311 18.00 3.08 -7.95
C PHE A 311 16.55 2.56 -7.94
N VAL A 312 15.98 2.55 -9.13
CA VAL A 312 14.75 1.82 -9.43
C VAL A 312 15.15 0.57 -10.21
N ALA A 313 14.63 -0.59 -9.86
CA ALA A 313 14.85 -1.80 -10.63
C ALA A 313 13.64 -2.08 -11.51
N ARG A 314 13.90 -2.37 -12.80
CA ARG A 314 12.87 -2.75 -13.78
C ARG A 314 13.10 -4.15 -14.30
N THR A 315 12.02 -4.89 -14.50
CA THR A 315 11.96 -6.11 -15.29
C THR A 315 10.97 -5.91 -16.45
N GLU A 316 11.21 -6.61 -17.56
CA GLU A 316 10.32 -6.65 -18.73
C GLU A 316 9.98 -8.09 -19.16
N ASP A 317 10.46 -9.08 -18.39
CA ASP A 317 10.40 -10.51 -18.72
C ASP A 317 9.84 -11.38 -17.57
N GLY A 318 9.00 -10.78 -16.72
CA GLY A 318 8.39 -11.49 -15.58
C GLY A 318 9.37 -11.79 -14.45
N GLY A 319 10.40 -10.94 -14.28
CA GLY A 319 11.36 -11.05 -13.21
C GLY A 319 12.51 -12.02 -13.47
N LYS A 320 12.64 -12.57 -14.70
CA LYS A 320 13.79 -13.40 -15.09
C LYS A 320 15.08 -12.60 -15.13
N SER A 321 14.97 -11.31 -15.47
CA SER A 321 16.09 -10.36 -15.39
C SER A 321 15.63 -9.01 -14.81
N TRP A 322 16.56 -8.32 -14.14
CA TRP A 322 16.33 -6.99 -13.56
C TRP A 322 17.46 -6.04 -13.98
N VAL A 323 17.06 -4.82 -14.35
CA VAL A 323 17.96 -3.72 -14.69
C VAL A 323 17.85 -2.62 -13.66
N GLN A 324 18.99 -2.16 -13.15
CA GLN A 324 19.06 -1.03 -12.23
C GLN A 324 19.08 0.29 -13.00
N LEU A 325 18.10 1.13 -12.78
CA LEU A 325 17.92 2.44 -13.40
C LEU A 325 18.39 3.52 -12.43
N ARG A 326 19.54 4.14 -12.71
CA ARG A 326 20.25 5.01 -11.77
C ARG A 326 20.42 6.45 -12.25
N LYS A 327 20.27 6.69 -13.57
CA LYS A 327 20.60 7.99 -14.18
C LYS A 327 19.71 9.10 -13.67
N GLY A 328 20.30 10.12 -13.03
CA GLY A 328 19.59 11.24 -12.41
C GLY A 328 19.20 11.04 -10.93
N LEU A 329 19.44 9.85 -10.38
CA LEU A 329 19.29 9.58 -8.96
C LEU A 329 20.60 9.72 -8.19
N PRO A 330 20.60 10.08 -6.89
CA PRO A 330 21.80 10.21 -6.08
C PRO A 330 22.50 8.84 -5.92
N GLN A 331 23.80 8.80 -6.13
CA GLN A 331 24.61 7.59 -6.07
C GLN A 331 25.51 7.52 -4.84
N GLN A 332 25.45 8.53 -3.98
CA GLN A 332 26.16 8.61 -2.71
C GLN A 332 25.28 9.32 -1.69
N HIS A 333 25.42 8.95 -0.43
CA HIS A 333 24.71 9.56 0.70
C HIS A 333 23.18 9.58 0.56
N ALA A 334 22.60 8.61 -0.17
CA ALA A 334 21.16 8.42 -0.24
C ALA A 334 20.69 7.54 0.94
N TYR A 335 19.97 8.15 1.86
CA TYR A 335 19.34 7.47 3.01
C TYR A 335 17.84 7.32 2.81
N ASP A 336 17.43 7.31 1.56
CA ASP A 336 16.04 7.25 1.12
C ASP A 336 15.45 5.87 1.34
N VAL A 337 14.19 5.86 1.81
CA VAL A 337 13.29 4.70 1.77
C VAL A 337 12.03 5.13 1.05
N VAL A 338 11.60 4.34 0.09
CA VAL A 338 10.34 4.54 -0.63
C VAL A 338 9.31 3.59 -0.04
N LEU A 339 8.25 4.13 0.54
CA LEU A 339 7.23 3.35 1.22
C LEU A 339 6.23 2.74 0.22
N ARG A 340 5.39 1.81 0.70
CA ARG A 340 4.43 0.99 -0.06
C ARG A 340 3.65 1.75 -1.14
N HIS A 341 3.17 2.92 -0.81
CA HIS A 341 2.30 3.73 -1.68
C HIS A 341 3.03 4.88 -2.38
N ALA A 342 4.34 4.98 -2.21
CA ALA A 342 5.11 6.14 -2.68
C ALA A 342 5.80 5.92 -4.03
N LEU A 343 5.36 4.95 -4.83
CA LEU A 343 5.71 4.75 -6.24
C LEU A 343 4.44 4.71 -7.07
N GLY A 344 4.38 5.49 -8.13
CA GLY A 344 3.31 5.52 -9.11
C GLY A 344 3.82 5.34 -10.53
N TYR A 345 2.98 4.78 -11.40
CA TYR A 345 3.21 4.62 -12.83
C TYR A 345 1.96 5.04 -13.60
N ASP A 346 2.11 5.75 -14.70
CA ASP A 346 1.06 6.07 -15.66
C ASP A 346 1.66 6.35 -17.05
N GLN A 347 1.30 5.53 -18.06
CA GLN A 347 1.65 5.70 -19.48
C GLN A 347 3.13 6.01 -19.73
N GLY A 348 4.03 5.25 -19.11
CA GLY A 348 5.49 5.42 -19.24
C GLY A 348 6.09 6.48 -18.32
N CYS A 349 5.27 7.23 -17.59
CA CYS A 349 5.73 8.14 -16.56
C CYS A 349 5.76 7.41 -15.21
N LEU A 350 6.87 7.55 -14.49
CA LEU A 350 7.06 7.05 -13.13
C LEU A 350 7.31 8.22 -12.19
N ALA A 351 6.79 8.11 -10.98
CA ALA A 351 7.12 9.04 -9.91
C ALA A 351 7.29 8.28 -8.60
N PHE A 352 8.28 8.65 -7.80
CA PHE A 352 8.36 8.16 -6.44
C PHE A 352 8.80 9.23 -5.44
N GLY A 353 8.37 9.05 -4.21
CA GLY A 353 8.74 9.89 -3.09
C GLY A 353 9.36 9.10 -1.95
N SER A 354 10.23 9.72 -1.18
CA SER A 354 10.96 9.05 -0.10
C SER A 354 10.65 9.60 1.29
N THR A 355 11.05 8.86 2.30
CA THR A 355 10.94 9.26 3.70
C THR A 355 11.85 10.44 4.06
N THR A 356 12.84 10.75 3.23
CA THR A 356 13.71 11.94 3.34
C THR A 356 13.14 13.18 2.66
N GLY A 357 11.95 13.08 2.03
CA GLY A 357 11.26 14.21 1.41
C GLY A 357 11.68 14.49 -0.02
N ASN A 358 12.37 13.57 -0.66
CA ASN A 358 12.76 13.68 -2.07
C ASN A 358 11.62 13.16 -2.96
N LEU A 359 11.30 13.91 -4.01
CA LEU A 359 10.34 13.53 -5.05
C LEU A 359 11.05 13.51 -6.40
N TYR A 360 10.98 12.37 -7.08
CA TYR A 360 11.59 12.13 -8.40
C TYR A 360 10.52 11.73 -9.41
N VAL A 361 10.75 12.14 -10.67
CA VAL A 361 9.91 11.76 -11.82
C VAL A 361 10.81 11.30 -12.97
N SER A 362 10.36 10.27 -13.65
CA SER A 362 10.88 9.80 -14.93
C SER A 362 9.76 9.83 -15.96
N GLU A 363 10.04 10.30 -17.17
CA GLU A 363 9.08 10.35 -18.28
C GLU A 363 9.43 9.39 -19.42
N ASP A 364 10.36 8.48 -19.15
CA ASP A 364 10.92 7.52 -20.10
C ASP A 364 11.04 6.11 -19.49
N SER A 365 10.02 5.71 -18.74
CA SER A 365 9.91 4.37 -18.09
C SER A 365 11.07 4.06 -17.14
N GLY A 366 11.66 5.10 -16.52
CA GLY A 366 12.72 4.98 -15.52
C GLY A 366 14.14 5.10 -16.08
N GLU A 367 14.34 5.28 -17.37
CA GLU A 367 15.67 5.40 -17.96
C GLU A 367 16.43 6.63 -17.44
N THR A 368 15.71 7.76 -17.26
CA THR A 368 16.27 8.97 -16.67
C THR A 368 15.31 9.57 -15.64
N TRP A 369 15.90 10.09 -14.56
CA TRP A 369 15.14 10.66 -13.45
C TRP A 369 15.46 12.14 -13.26
N SER A 370 14.44 12.92 -12.99
CA SER A 370 14.53 14.33 -12.64
C SER A 370 14.07 14.54 -11.20
N THR A 371 14.83 15.33 -10.45
CA THR A 371 14.42 15.76 -9.12
C THR A 371 13.33 16.83 -9.24
N VAL A 372 12.20 16.57 -8.60
CA VAL A 372 11.08 17.55 -8.51
C VAL A 372 11.23 18.40 -7.25
N ALA A 373 11.59 17.78 -6.14
CA ALA A 373 11.83 18.46 -4.85
C ALA A 373 12.70 17.60 -3.95
N ASN A 374 13.50 18.27 -3.08
CA ASN A 374 14.34 17.61 -2.08
C ASN A 374 13.96 17.97 -0.63
N ASN A 375 12.99 18.86 -0.43
CA ASN A 375 12.67 19.42 0.88
C ASN A 375 11.18 19.28 1.25
N LEU A 376 10.48 18.31 0.64
CA LEU A 376 9.13 17.99 1.07
C LEU A 376 9.18 17.28 2.44
N PRO A 377 8.10 17.32 3.22
CA PRO A 377 7.98 16.43 4.37
C PRO A 377 8.09 14.97 3.93
N PRO A 378 8.41 14.01 4.83
CA PRO A 378 8.40 12.59 4.51
C PRO A 378 7.19 12.20 3.68
N ILE A 379 7.43 11.53 2.54
CA ILE A 379 6.41 11.20 1.56
C ILE A 379 5.90 9.79 1.83
N TYR A 380 4.59 9.63 1.90
CA TYR A 380 3.92 8.37 2.18
C TYR A 380 3.17 7.78 0.99
N SER A 381 2.68 8.63 0.09
CA SER A 381 2.01 8.18 -1.13
C SER A 381 2.29 9.10 -2.32
N VAL A 382 2.37 8.49 -3.51
CA VAL A 382 2.53 9.17 -4.82
C VAL A 382 1.59 8.50 -5.80
N ARG A 383 0.64 9.25 -6.36
CA ARG A 383 -0.35 8.74 -7.31
C ARG A 383 -0.56 9.73 -8.45
N PHE A 384 -0.54 9.25 -9.67
CA PHE A 384 -0.95 10.06 -10.83
C PHE A 384 -2.46 10.38 -10.75
N ALA A 385 -2.83 11.62 -11.24
CA ALA A 385 -4.18 12.16 -11.04
C ALA A 385 -4.75 12.80 -12.34
#